data_93e773cfef0fa5e56acadb71bcec407d
#
_entry.id   93e773cfef0fa5e56acadb71bcec407d
#
_cell.length_a   1.000
_cell.length_b   1.000
_cell.length_c   1.000
_cell.angle_alpha   90.00
_cell.angle_beta   90.00
_cell.angle_gamma   90.00
#
_symmetry.space_group_name_H-M   'P 1'
#
loop_
_entity.id
_entity.type
_entity.pdbx_description
1 polymer ?
#
loop_
_entity_poly.entity_id
_entity_poly.type
_entity_poly.pdbx_seq_one_letter_code
_entity_poly.pdbx_strand_id
1 'polypeptide(L)'
;QEIVVENDVMKVRFSTGGGIVRSVTLKDYTRYGRQGERNEPIEMFVPESAKFDLSFFIKNGLNNVKVNTSEYTFTADPVVRTDTAQIVRMRLPVAEGAALEYRYVVYDEATPSRDYLVDYTVRLVGMAPYMANQSSIGIAWSNTSYRNERGFKNENMYTTVAYRVPGE
;
A
#
# COMPACT_ATOMS: atom_id res chain seq x y z
N GLN A 1 -6.38 13.01 3.04
CA GLN A 1 -7.32 12.26 3.87
C GLN A 1 -6.67 10.95 4.29
N GLU A 2 -6.92 10.53 5.54
CA GLU A 2 -6.55 9.22 6.06
C GLU A 2 -7.78 8.30 6.11
N ILE A 3 -7.59 7.02 5.77
CA ILE A 3 -8.61 5.97 5.83
C ILE A 3 -8.05 4.88 6.72
N VAL A 4 -8.83 4.45 7.72
CA VAL A 4 -8.43 3.41 8.67
C VAL A 4 -9.32 2.19 8.46
N VAL A 5 -8.67 1.04 8.29
CA VAL A 5 -9.30 -0.28 8.22
C VAL A 5 -8.65 -1.17 9.25
N GLU A 6 -9.45 -1.96 9.95
CA GLU A 6 -9.00 -2.74 11.08
C GLU A 6 -9.72 -4.08 11.11
N ASN A 7 -8.96 -5.15 11.26
CA ASN A 7 -9.44 -6.48 11.61
C ASN A 7 -8.95 -6.88 13.00
N ASP A 8 -9.12 -8.11 13.42
CA ASP A 8 -8.75 -8.56 14.77
C ASP A 8 -7.24 -8.55 15.01
N VAL A 9 -6.42 -8.76 13.98
CA VAL A 9 -4.96 -8.94 14.10
C VAL A 9 -4.14 -7.74 13.63
N MET A 10 -4.70 -6.86 12.77
CA MET A 10 -3.97 -5.70 12.27
C MET A 10 -4.85 -4.47 12.09
N LYS A 11 -4.19 -3.31 12.10
CA LYS A 11 -4.76 -2.02 11.74
C LYS A 11 -3.95 -1.42 10.59
N VAL A 12 -4.64 -1.10 9.50
CA VAL A 12 -4.03 -0.53 8.29
C VAL A 12 -4.53 0.89 8.10
N ARG A 13 -3.61 1.82 7.94
CA ARG A 13 -3.90 3.22 7.60
C ARG A 13 -3.48 3.49 6.17
N PHE A 14 -4.39 4.05 5.40
CA PHE A 14 -4.17 4.48 4.03
C PHE A 14 -4.15 5.99 3.94
N SER A 15 -3.37 6.52 3.01
CA SER A 15 -3.35 7.94 2.67
C SER A 15 -3.85 8.14 1.24
N THR A 16 -4.74 9.11 1.04
CA THR A 16 -5.13 9.54 -0.32
C THR A 16 -4.00 10.26 -1.05
N GLY A 17 -3.03 10.85 -0.33
CA GLY A 17 -1.78 11.33 -0.93
C GLY A 17 -0.97 10.15 -1.45
N GLY A 18 -0.82 10.05 -2.77
CA GLY A 18 -0.20 8.91 -3.45
C GLY A 18 -1.05 7.63 -3.51
N GLY A 19 -2.19 7.57 -2.80
CA GLY A 19 -3.04 6.37 -2.74
C GLY A 19 -2.40 5.19 -1.99
N ILE A 20 -1.56 5.44 -0.99
CA ILE A 20 -0.65 4.45 -0.39
C ILE A 20 -1.12 3.87 0.94
N VAL A 21 -0.58 2.69 1.30
CA VAL A 21 -0.56 2.22 2.69
C VAL A 21 0.42 3.09 3.48
N ARG A 22 -0.09 3.80 4.46
CA ARG A 22 0.67 4.75 5.28
C ARG A 22 1.28 4.09 6.52
N SER A 23 0.58 3.14 7.12
CA SER A 23 1.07 2.35 8.23
C SER A 23 0.32 1.04 8.38
N VAL A 24 0.99 0.05 8.99
CA VAL A 24 0.42 -1.23 9.38
C VAL A 24 0.86 -1.54 10.80
N THR A 25 -0.10 -1.65 11.71
CA THR A 25 0.14 -2.04 13.11
C THR A 25 -0.34 -3.47 13.31
N LEU A 26 0.52 -4.34 13.83
CA LEU A 26 0.19 -5.72 14.22
C LEU A 26 -0.23 -5.73 15.68
N LYS A 27 -1.45 -6.20 15.97
CA LYS A 27 -2.03 -6.12 17.33
C LYS A 27 -1.49 -7.19 18.28
N ASP A 28 -1.24 -8.39 17.75
CA ASP A 28 -0.82 -9.56 18.54
C ASP A 28 0.69 -9.62 18.75
N TYR A 29 1.44 -8.73 18.11
CA TYR A 29 2.89 -8.69 18.23
C TYR A 29 3.33 -7.39 18.88
N THR A 30 4.29 -7.49 19.79
CA THR A 30 4.86 -6.33 20.48
C THR A 30 6.35 -6.22 20.19
N ARG A 31 6.82 -5.00 19.98
CA ARG A 31 8.25 -4.73 19.85
C ARG A 31 8.95 -4.83 21.20
N TYR A 32 10.21 -5.20 21.18
CA TYR A 32 11.06 -5.18 22.36
C TYR A 32 11.23 -3.73 22.84
N GLY A 33 10.70 -3.44 24.04
CA GLY A 33 10.94 -2.20 24.75
C GLY A 33 12.27 -2.23 25.53
N ARG A 34 12.90 -1.09 25.74
CA ARG A 34 14.01 -0.98 26.70
C ARG A 34 13.47 -1.25 28.11
N GLN A 35 14.36 -1.63 29.03
CA GLN A 35 13.99 -1.91 30.40
C GLN A 35 13.19 -0.74 31.01
N GLY A 36 11.93 -0.98 31.36
CA GLY A 36 10.99 0.03 31.87
C GLY A 36 10.04 0.64 30.83
N GLU A 37 10.21 0.35 29.54
CA GLU A 37 9.25 0.73 28.49
C GLU A 37 8.15 -0.34 28.35
N ARG A 38 6.92 0.09 28.08
CA ARG A 38 5.84 -0.85 27.75
C ARG A 38 6.10 -1.48 26.39
N ASN A 39 5.82 -2.78 26.26
CA ASN A 39 5.76 -3.42 24.98
C ASN A 39 4.60 -2.80 24.17
N GLU A 40 4.90 -2.14 23.08
CA GLU A 40 3.92 -1.55 22.19
C GLU A 40 3.67 -2.48 20.99
N PRO A 41 2.47 -2.48 20.40
CA PRO A 41 2.21 -3.20 19.16
C PRO A 41 3.25 -2.86 18.09
N ILE A 42 3.58 -3.84 17.25
CA ILE A 42 4.53 -3.63 16.16
C ILE A 42 3.91 -2.74 15.10
N GLU A 43 4.52 -1.58 14.89
CA GLU A 43 4.36 -0.80 13.66
C GLU A 43 5.36 -1.33 12.64
N MET A 44 4.90 -1.81 11.49
CA MET A 44 5.75 -2.49 10.49
C MET A 44 6.83 -1.59 9.91
N PHE A 45 6.55 -0.30 9.76
CA PHE A 45 7.48 0.70 9.23
C PHE A 45 7.12 2.11 9.71
N VAL A 46 8.08 3.01 9.58
CA VAL A 46 7.90 4.43 9.93
C VAL A 46 6.91 5.06 8.94
N PRO A 47 5.74 5.55 9.39
CA PRO A 47 4.68 6.04 8.51
C PRO A 47 5.14 7.15 7.55
N GLU A 48 6.02 8.06 8.03
CA GLU A 48 6.54 9.18 7.23
C GLU A 48 7.48 8.72 6.13
N SER A 49 8.08 7.53 6.27
CA SER A 49 9.00 6.96 5.29
C SER A 49 8.31 6.16 4.18
N ALA A 50 7.02 5.83 4.38
CA ALA A 50 6.26 5.05 3.42
C ALA A 50 6.12 5.79 2.09
N LYS A 51 6.66 5.19 1.04
CA LYS A 51 6.60 5.71 -0.33
C LYS A 51 6.24 4.56 -1.27
N PHE A 52 5.28 4.80 -2.11
CA PHE A 52 4.93 3.94 -3.22
C PHE A 52 4.58 4.82 -4.41
N ASP A 53 5.13 4.50 -5.56
CA ASP A 53 4.93 5.27 -6.78
C ASP A 53 4.78 4.33 -7.98
N LEU A 54 3.74 4.57 -8.77
CA LEU A 54 3.65 4.06 -10.12
C LEU A 54 4.01 5.18 -11.08
N SER A 55 4.92 4.90 -12.02
CA SER A 55 5.30 5.86 -13.04
C SER A 55 4.99 5.35 -14.45
N PHE A 56 4.32 6.17 -15.23
CA PHE A 56 3.92 5.89 -16.61
C PHE A 56 3.78 7.18 -17.40
N PHE A 57 3.62 7.07 -18.71
CA PHE A 57 3.45 8.21 -19.60
C PHE A 57 2.04 8.27 -20.14
N ILE A 58 1.46 9.48 -20.14
CA ILE A 58 0.20 9.79 -20.79
C ILE A 58 0.44 10.73 -21.98
N LYS A 59 -0.45 10.63 -22.98
CA LYS A 59 -0.47 11.54 -24.13
C LYS A 59 -1.02 12.89 -23.71
N ASN A 60 -0.32 13.94 -24.06
CA ASN A 60 -0.78 15.32 -23.91
C ASN A 60 -0.52 16.07 -25.23
N GLY A 61 -1.49 16.02 -26.13
CA GLY A 61 -1.32 16.50 -27.51
C GLY A 61 -0.21 15.73 -28.25
N LEU A 62 0.80 16.45 -28.72
CA LEU A 62 1.96 15.86 -29.41
C LEU A 62 3.07 15.36 -28.47
N ASN A 63 2.94 15.61 -27.16
CA ASN A 63 3.96 15.26 -26.16
C ASN A 63 3.45 14.15 -25.25
N ASN A 64 4.38 13.41 -24.68
CA ASN A 64 4.12 12.49 -23.58
C ASN A 64 4.53 13.15 -22.26
N VAL A 65 3.66 13.06 -21.25
CA VAL A 65 3.90 13.54 -19.89
C VAL A 65 4.07 12.37 -18.97
N LYS A 66 5.15 12.36 -18.19
CA LYS A 66 5.36 11.38 -17.14
C LYS A 66 4.44 11.67 -15.97
N VAL A 67 3.74 10.65 -15.50
CA VAL A 67 2.92 10.68 -14.29
C VAL A 67 3.64 9.86 -13.23
N ASN A 68 3.85 10.45 -12.06
CA ASN A 68 4.28 9.77 -10.84
C ASN A 68 3.11 9.85 -9.85
N THR A 69 2.54 8.72 -9.47
CA THR A 69 1.31 8.70 -8.66
C THR A 69 1.50 9.30 -7.27
N SER A 70 2.73 9.27 -6.76
CA SER A 70 3.10 9.86 -5.47
C SER A 70 2.90 11.40 -5.41
N GLU A 71 2.85 12.07 -6.56
CA GLU A 71 2.67 13.53 -6.66
C GLU A 71 1.20 13.97 -6.61
N TYR A 72 0.27 13.02 -6.60
CA TYR A 72 -1.16 13.28 -6.72
C TYR A 72 -1.95 12.86 -5.48
N THR A 73 -3.08 13.50 -5.29
CA THR A 73 -4.07 13.11 -4.28
C THR A 73 -5.22 12.36 -4.94
N PHE A 74 -5.46 11.15 -4.47
CA PHE A 74 -6.56 10.30 -4.90
C PHE A 74 -7.87 10.69 -4.20
N THR A 75 -8.97 10.47 -4.86
CA THR A 75 -10.30 10.49 -4.23
C THR A 75 -10.63 9.10 -3.73
N ALA A 76 -11.06 8.99 -2.48
CA ALA A 76 -11.44 7.72 -1.88
C ALA A 76 -12.96 7.54 -1.89
N ASP A 77 -13.41 6.35 -2.24
CA ASP A 77 -14.80 5.93 -2.03
C ASP A 77 -15.00 5.56 -0.53
N PRO A 78 -16.23 5.53 -0.03
CA PRO A 78 -16.53 4.94 1.27
C PRO A 78 -16.04 3.49 1.34
N VAL A 79 -15.50 3.10 2.51
CA VAL A 79 -15.05 1.71 2.72
C VAL A 79 -16.23 0.76 2.60
N VAL A 80 -16.10 -0.24 1.73
CA VAL A 80 -17.10 -1.30 1.58
C VAL A 80 -16.73 -2.45 2.49
N ARG A 81 -17.66 -2.86 3.35
CA ARG A 81 -17.53 -4.04 4.22
C ARG A 81 -18.33 -5.19 3.65
N THR A 82 -17.71 -6.35 3.59
CA THR A 82 -18.33 -7.64 3.26
C THR A 82 -18.25 -8.56 4.47
N ASP A 83 -18.78 -9.76 4.36
CA ASP A 83 -18.73 -10.77 5.44
C ASP A 83 -17.30 -11.26 5.74
N THR A 84 -16.35 -11.03 4.83
CA THR A 84 -14.99 -11.60 4.90
C THR A 84 -13.87 -10.58 4.70
N ALA A 85 -14.20 -9.33 4.36
CA ALA A 85 -13.18 -8.34 4.03
C ALA A 85 -13.71 -6.89 4.04
N GLN A 86 -12.78 -5.97 4.17
CA GLN A 86 -12.99 -4.54 4.00
C GLN A 86 -12.25 -4.06 2.76
N ILE A 87 -12.92 -3.30 1.90
CA ILE A 87 -12.41 -2.87 0.61
C ILE A 87 -12.26 -1.36 0.60
N VAL A 88 -11.04 -0.90 0.34
CA VAL A 88 -10.71 0.51 0.12
C VAL A 88 -10.48 0.72 -1.37
N ARG A 89 -11.19 1.68 -1.97
CA ARG A 89 -10.97 2.11 -3.35
C ARG A 89 -10.55 3.56 -3.38
N MET A 90 -9.51 3.83 -4.14
CA MET A 90 -9.03 5.18 -4.37
C MET A 90 -8.84 5.41 -5.86
N ARG A 91 -9.24 6.58 -6.36
CA ARG A 91 -9.20 6.91 -7.78
C ARG A 91 -8.44 8.20 -8.02
N LEU A 92 -7.60 8.17 -9.03
CA LEU A 92 -6.96 9.35 -9.61
C LEU A 92 -7.59 9.57 -10.99
N PRO A 93 -8.48 10.56 -11.16
CA PRO A 93 -9.04 10.87 -12.46
C PRO A 93 -7.95 11.46 -13.37
N VAL A 94 -7.92 11.00 -14.62
CA VAL A 94 -6.97 11.47 -15.64
C VAL A 94 -7.69 12.31 -16.70
N ALA A 95 -8.90 11.87 -17.07
CA ALA A 95 -9.79 12.57 -18.01
C ALA A 95 -11.23 12.13 -17.76
N GLU A 96 -12.18 12.70 -18.49
CA GLU A 96 -13.58 12.25 -18.42
C GLU A 96 -13.68 10.77 -18.78
N GLY A 97 -14.25 9.96 -17.87
CA GLY A 97 -14.37 8.52 -18.04
C GLY A 97 -13.06 7.73 -17.91
N ALA A 98 -11.94 8.39 -17.59
CA ALA A 98 -10.63 7.74 -17.46
C ALA A 98 -10.00 8.00 -16.08
N ALA A 99 -9.62 6.93 -15.39
CA ALA A 99 -9.01 6.99 -14.08
C ALA A 99 -8.04 5.83 -13.81
N LEU A 100 -7.05 6.10 -13.00
CA LEU A 100 -6.27 5.07 -12.30
C LEU A 100 -7.02 4.72 -11.01
N GLU A 101 -7.34 3.46 -10.82
CA GLU A 101 -8.00 2.96 -9.61
C GLU A 101 -7.07 2.03 -8.84
N TYR A 102 -6.92 2.30 -7.54
CA TYR A 102 -6.29 1.43 -6.56
C TYR A 102 -7.38 0.78 -5.73
N ARG A 103 -7.32 -0.54 -5.60
CA ARG A 103 -8.21 -1.33 -4.79
C ARG A 103 -7.41 -2.15 -3.80
N TYR A 104 -7.64 -1.91 -2.52
CA TYR A 104 -7.09 -2.70 -1.41
C TYR A 104 -8.17 -3.56 -0.79
N VAL A 105 -7.85 -4.80 -0.47
CA VAL A 105 -8.72 -5.73 0.25
C VAL A 105 -8.01 -6.17 1.50
N VAL A 106 -8.56 -5.82 2.64
CA VAL A 106 -8.12 -6.26 3.97
C VAL A 106 -9.07 -7.34 4.43
N TYR A 107 -8.57 -8.56 4.61
CA TYR A 107 -9.41 -9.70 5.00
C TYR A 107 -9.68 -9.69 6.49
N ASP A 108 -10.88 -10.14 6.89
CA ASP A 108 -11.26 -10.33 8.28
C ASP A 108 -10.89 -11.75 8.74
N GLU A 109 -10.92 -12.02 10.07
CA GLU A 109 -10.54 -13.27 10.71
C GLU A 109 -11.31 -14.50 10.19
N ALA A 110 -12.52 -14.30 9.66
CA ALA A 110 -13.32 -15.36 9.04
C ALA A 110 -12.63 -16.08 7.86
N THR A 111 -11.47 -15.57 7.42
CA THR A 111 -10.65 -16.16 6.36
C THR A 111 -9.28 -16.58 6.94
N PRO A 112 -9.18 -17.73 7.63
CA PRO A 112 -7.93 -18.19 8.23
C PRO A 112 -6.77 -18.18 7.23
N SER A 113 -5.58 -17.78 7.65
CA SER A 113 -4.36 -17.58 6.87
C SER A 113 -4.35 -16.36 5.93
N ARG A 114 -5.38 -15.52 5.90
CA ARG A 114 -5.43 -14.27 5.12
C ARG A 114 -5.60 -13.00 5.96
N ASP A 115 -5.79 -13.14 7.24
CA ASP A 115 -5.99 -12.09 8.24
C ASP A 115 -4.84 -11.06 8.32
N TYR A 116 -3.61 -11.46 7.92
CA TYR A 116 -2.45 -10.56 7.75
C TYR A 116 -2.22 -10.12 6.30
N LEU A 117 -3.12 -10.44 5.36
CA LEU A 117 -2.97 -10.08 3.96
C LEU A 117 -3.72 -8.81 3.60
N VAL A 118 -3.09 -8.02 2.75
CA VAL A 118 -3.70 -6.91 2.02
C VAL A 118 -3.49 -7.15 0.54
N ASP A 119 -4.55 -7.52 -0.17
CA ASP A 119 -4.49 -7.61 -1.63
C ASP A 119 -4.54 -6.20 -2.23
N TYR A 120 -3.66 -5.95 -3.17
CA TYR A 120 -3.59 -4.69 -3.90
C TYR A 120 -3.77 -4.91 -5.40
N THR A 121 -4.68 -4.18 -5.99
CA THR A 121 -4.98 -4.23 -7.42
C THR A 121 -4.95 -2.84 -8.01
N VAL A 122 -4.27 -2.70 -9.14
CA VAL A 122 -4.25 -1.49 -9.97
C VAL A 122 -5.10 -1.72 -11.20
N ARG A 123 -6.00 -0.77 -11.49
CA ARG A 123 -6.85 -0.79 -12.69
C ARG A 123 -6.71 0.51 -13.46
N LEU A 124 -6.52 0.40 -14.76
CA LEU A 124 -6.50 1.51 -15.71
C LEU A 124 -7.89 1.60 -16.37
N VAL A 125 -8.82 2.29 -15.71
CA VAL A 125 -10.20 2.40 -16.18
C VAL A 125 -10.28 3.44 -17.28
N GLY A 126 -10.72 3.07 -18.47
CA GLY A 126 -10.88 4.00 -19.61
C GLY A 126 -9.60 4.67 -20.10
N MET A 127 -8.42 4.23 -19.63
CA MET A 127 -7.17 4.94 -19.88
C MET A 127 -6.48 4.61 -21.21
N ALA A 128 -6.92 3.57 -21.92
CA ALA A 128 -6.25 3.14 -23.16
C ALA A 128 -6.02 4.27 -24.19
N PRO A 129 -6.95 5.20 -24.46
CA PRO A 129 -6.72 6.31 -25.37
C PRO A 129 -5.66 7.31 -24.89
N TYR A 130 -5.49 7.43 -23.59
CA TYR A 130 -4.61 8.41 -22.96
C TYR A 130 -3.21 7.87 -22.65
N MET A 131 -3.03 6.56 -22.64
CA MET A 131 -1.72 5.96 -22.43
C MET A 131 -0.79 6.21 -23.61
N ALA A 132 0.43 6.63 -23.34
CA ALA A 132 1.48 6.66 -24.34
C ALA A 132 1.86 5.22 -24.74
N ASN A 133 2.48 5.07 -25.92
CA ASN A 133 3.02 3.78 -26.32
C ASN A 133 4.25 3.46 -25.46
N GLN A 134 4.07 2.60 -24.48
CA GLN A 134 5.10 2.19 -23.54
C GLN A 134 4.97 0.68 -23.24
N SER A 135 6.10 0.02 -23.02
CA SER A 135 6.19 -1.43 -22.77
C SER A 135 6.10 -1.78 -21.30
N SER A 136 6.23 -0.80 -20.41
CA SER A 136 6.30 -1.04 -18.96
C SER A 136 5.74 0.13 -18.17
N ILE A 137 5.30 -0.17 -16.96
CA ILE A 137 4.99 0.78 -15.90
C ILE A 137 6.06 0.63 -14.82
N GLY A 138 6.66 1.76 -14.41
CA GLY A 138 7.63 1.76 -13.32
C GLY A 138 6.93 1.62 -11.99
N ILE A 139 7.53 0.82 -11.09
CA ILE A 139 7.10 0.69 -9.69
C ILE A 139 8.30 1.04 -8.82
N ALA A 140 8.09 1.97 -7.88
CA ALA A 140 9.04 2.29 -6.83
C ALA A 140 8.36 2.15 -5.48
N TRP A 141 8.93 1.33 -4.61
CA TRP A 141 8.45 1.13 -3.25
C TRP A 141 9.61 1.22 -2.28
N SER A 142 9.45 2.06 -1.26
CA SER A 142 10.44 2.18 -0.19
C SER A 142 9.78 2.50 1.14
N ASN A 143 10.34 1.97 2.21
CA ASN A 143 10.01 2.33 3.58
C ASN A 143 11.23 2.14 4.48
N THR A 144 11.14 2.68 5.71
CA THR A 144 12.08 2.44 6.78
C THR A 144 11.37 1.61 7.84
N SER A 145 11.85 0.39 8.10
CA SER A 145 11.32 -0.47 9.15
C SER A 145 11.85 -0.06 10.51
N TYR A 146 11.00 -0.19 11.53
CA TYR A 146 11.43 -0.08 12.91
C TYR A 146 12.28 -1.29 13.31
N ARG A 147 13.11 -1.07 14.30
CA ARG A 147 13.80 -2.14 14.99
C ARG A 147 12.88 -2.73 16.04
N ASN A 148 12.55 -4.02 15.92
CA ASN A 148 11.57 -4.69 16.76
C ASN A 148 12.21 -5.66 17.78
N GLU A 149 13.45 -6.13 17.52
CA GLU A 149 14.13 -7.13 18.33
C GLU A 149 15.26 -6.56 19.20
N ARG A 150 15.59 -7.26 20.28
CA ARG A 150 16.67 -6.87 21.18
C ARG A 150 18.05 -6.85 20.50
N GLY A 151 18.29 -7.78 19.60
CA GLY A 151 19.61 -8.01 19.01
C GLY A 151 19.73 -7.49 17.58
N PHE A 152 20.25 -6.27 17.36
CA PHE A 152 20.45 -5.71 16.02
C PHE A 152 21.16 -6.66 15.04
N LYS A 153 22.19 -7.36 15.50
CA LYS A 153 22.96 -8.29 14.65
C LYS A 153 22.09 -9.45 14.15
N ASN A 154 21.25 -10.00 15.02
CA ASN A 154 20.34 -11.10 14.67
C ASN A 154 19.23 -10.61 13.76
N GLU A 155 18.56 -9.51 14.10
CA GLU A 155 17.50 -8.93 13.30
C GLU A 155 17.98 -8.62 11.88
N ASN A 156 19.13 -7.97 11.73
CA ASN A 156 19.71 -7.64 10.43
C ASN A 156 20.13 -8.87 9.61
N MET A 157 20.57 -9.94 10.26
CA MET A 157 20.97 -11.19 9.60
C MET A 157 19.77 -11.92 8.97
N TYR A 158 18.58 -11.81 9.60
CA TYR A 158 17.37 -12.50 9.16
C TYR A 158 16.40 -11.60 8.38
N THR A 159 16.73 -10.33 8.20
CA THR A 159 15.93 -9.42 7.37
C THR A 159 16.14 -9.76 5.89
N THR A 160 15.06 -10.16 5.22
CA THR A 160 15.09 -10.57 3.82
C THR A 160 13.94 -9.93 3.06
N VAL A 161 14.20 -9.51 1.83
CA VAL A 161 13.18 -9.13 0.87
C VAL A 161 13.07 -10.24 -0.16
N ALA A 162 11.88 -10.81 -0.29
CA ALA A 162 11.59 -11.84 -1.27
C ALA A 162 10.50 -11.36 -2.23
N TYR A 163 10.64 -11.71 -3.51
CA TYR A 163 9.62 -11.51 -4.52
C TYR A 163 9.46 -12.76 -5.36
N ARG A 164 8.29 -12.94 -5.94
CA ARG A 164 8.00 -14.04 -6.85
C ARG A 164 7.41 -13.49 -8.15
N VAL A 165 7.98 -13.95 -9.25
CA VAL A 165 7.42 -13.69 -10.59
C VAL A 165 6.40 -14.80 -10.89
N PRO A 166 5.14 -14.48 -11.23
CA PRO A 166 4.17 -15.49 -11.63
C PRO A 166 4.64 -16.24 -12.88
N GLY A 167 4.64 -17.59 -12.81
CA GLY A 167 5.04 -18.45 -13.94
C GLY A 167 6.45 -19.04 -13.89
N GLU A 168 7.20 -18.73 -12.83
CA GLU A 168 8.47 -19.40 -12.49
C GLU A 168 8.30 -20.39 -11.33
#